data_c0d6156af96015dfc508aea89945f36b
#
_entry.id   c0d6156af96015dfc508aea89945f36b
#
_cell.length_a   1.000
_cell.length_b   1.000
_cell.length_c   1.000
_cell.angle_alpha   90.00
_cell.angle_beta   90.00
_cell.angle_gamma   90.00
#
_symmetry.space_group_name_H-M   'P 1'
#
loop_
_entity.id
_entity.type
_entity.pdbx_description
1 polymer ?
#
loop_
_entity_poly.entity_id
_entity_poly.type
_entity_poly.pdbx_seq_one_letter_code
_entity_poly.pdbx_strand_id
1 'polypeptide(L)'
;MNKLSLIALFFSMSILSQKYETHSYKTLFEEDNFEIRNYDPVMKARTFSNTGSNFGKLFRYISGYNEGNQKIEMTTPVYMKEDKGIEMMEFVMPSSFNQDNISQPISKDVELYLDEGGVYASVSYSGYSNENKRKKHTASLEKKLKEMDVEKKGEFLYLSYDSPYKFY
;
A
#
# COMPACT_ATOMS: atom_id res chain seq x y z
N MET A 1 63.53 1.67 -9.60
CA MET A 1 62.38 0.79 -9.74
C MET A 1 61.17 1.49 -9.12
N ASN A 2 60.38 2.15 -9.97
CA ASN A 2 59.20 2.91 -9.52
C ASN A 2 58.00 1.99 -9.43
N LYS A 3 57.47 1.83 -8.21
CA LYS A 3 56.20 1.13 -7.99
C LYS A 3 55.09 2.12 -8.30
N LEU A 4 54.37 1.90 -9.41
CA LEU A 4 53.16 2.62 -9.75
C LEU A 4 52.03 2.03 -8.89
N SER A 5 51.56 2.82 -7.92
CA SER A 5 50.40 2.45 -7.11
C SER A 5 49.13 2.76 -7.91
N LEU A 6 48.46 1.73 -8.38
CA LEU A 6 47.15 1.84 -9.08
C LEU A 6 46.06 2.02 -8.04
N ILE A 7 45.60 3.27 -7.86
CA ILE A 7 44.44 3.59 -7.03
C ILE A 7 43.18 3.25 -7.87
N ALA A 8 42.55 2.10 -7.58
CA ALA A 8 41.27 1.78 -8.16
C ALA A 8 40.17 2.62 -7.46
N LEU A 9 39.68 3.63 -8.17
CA LEU A 9 38.53 4.43 -7.74
C LEU A 9 37.28 3.60 -7.90
N PHE A 10 36.78 2.98 -6.82
CA PHE A 10 35.46 2.36 -6.79
C PHE A 10 34.39 3.47 -6.80
N PHE A 11 33.87 3.76 -7.97
CA PHE A 11 32.70 4.58 -8.14
C PHE A 11 31.48 3.73 -7.76
N SER A 12 31.06 3.81 -6.50
CA SER A 12 29.80 3.19 -6.07
C SER A 12 28.64 3.93 -6.72
N MET A 13 28.16 3.40 -7.84
CA MET A 13 26.91 3.83 -8.44
C MET A 13 25.78 3.42 -7.48
N SER A 14 25.37 4.34 -6.61
CA SER A 14 24.13 4.19 -5.85
C SER A 14 22.99 4.16 -6.85
N ILE A 15 22.48 2.97 -7.15
CA ILE A 15 21.20 2.80 -7.85
C ILE A 15 20.17 3.38 -6.91
N LEU A 16 19.71 4.60 -7.18
CA LEU A 16 18.52 5.18 -6.55
C LEU A 16 17.31 4.33 -6.98
N SER A 17 17.10 3.24 -6.29
CA SER A 17 15.80 2.58 -6.31
C SER A 17 14.79 3.60 -5.80
N GLN A 18 13.87 4.04 -6.65
CA GLN A 18 12.81 4.95 -6.26
C GLN A 18 11.95 4.22 -5.21
N LYS A 19 12.25 4.51 -3.94
CA LYS A 19 11.54 3.91 -2.82
C LYS A 19 10.27 4.73 -2.62
N TYR A 20 9.13 4.14 -2.96
CA TYR A 20 7.83 4.73 -2.64
C TYR A 20 7.69 4.95 -1.14
N GLU A 21 7.09 6.06 -0.74
CA GLU A 21 6.68 6.27 0.64
C GLU A 21 5.70 5.16 1.06
N THR A 22 5.86 4.66 2.26
CA THR A 22 5.03 3.56 2.78
C THR A 22 4.17 4.07 3.93
N HIS A 23 2.90 3.65 3.97
CA HIS A 23 2.01 3.93 5.10
C HIS A 23 2.68 3.53 6.42
N SER A 24 2.85 4.50 7.29
CA SER A 24 3.57 4.33 8.56
C SER A 24 2.78 3.46 9.54
N TYR A 25 3.49 2.57 10.21
CA TYR A 25 2.94 1.77 11.29
C TYR A 25 4.01 1.39 12.31
N LYS A 26 3.57 1.05 13.51
CA LYS A 26 4.38 0.47 14.55
C LYS A 26 4.06 -1.02 14.68
N THR A 27 5.06 -1.88 14.60
CA THR A 27 4.92 -3.31 14.91
C THR A 27 4.76 -3.48 16.42
N LEU A 28 3.64 -4.08 16.82
CA LEU A 28 3.33 -4.39 18.22
C LEU A 28 3.73 -5.81 18.58
N PHE A 29 3.64 -6.73 17.61
CA PHE A 29 4.02 -8.13 17.74
C PHE A 29 4.43 -8.68 16.38
N GLU A 30 5.43 -9.58 16.35
CA GLU A 30 5.91 -10.24 15.14
C GLU A 30 6.31 -11.69 15.46
N GLU A 31 5.89 -12.63 14.61
CA GLU A 31 6.25 -14.04 14.65
C GLU A 31 6.19 -14.60 13.23
N ASP A 32 7.33 -15.02 12.69
CA ASP A 32 7.50 -15.49 11.31
C ASP A 32 7.01 -14.46 10.28
N ASN A 33 5.91 -14.75 9.58
CA ASN A 33 5.29 -13.86 8.61
C ASN A 33 3.98 -13.22 9.12
N PHE A 34 3.69 -13.37 10.41
CA PHE A 34 2.54 -12.78 11.10
C PHE A 34 2.98 -11.56 11.91
N GLU A 35 2.23 -10.47 11.80
CA GLU A 35 2.47 -9.25 12.57
C GLU A 35 1.16 -8.67 13.10
N ILE A 36 1.24 -8.01 14.25
CA ILE A 36 0.23 -7.05 14.72
C ILE A 36 0.82 -5.66 14.57
N ARG A 37 0.16 -4.82 13.76
CA ARG A 37 0.58 -3.49 13.37
C ARG A 37 -0.39 -2.46 13.88
N ASN A 38 0.10 -1.35 14.41
CA ASN A 38 -0.68 -0.15 14.66
C ASN A 38 -0.35 0.88 13.59
N TYR A 39 -1.29 1.14 12.68
CA TYR A 39 -1.13 2.12 11.60
C TYR A 39 -1.47 3.51 12.07
N ASP A 40 -0.69 4.49 11.63
CA ASP A 40 -0.93 5.90 11.88
C ASP A 40 -2.11 6.41 11.04
N PRO A 41 -2.81 7.48 11.49
CA PRO A 41 -3.79 8.16 10.65
C PRO A 41 -3.19 8.68 9.35
N VAL A 42 -3.93 8.54 8.23
CA VAL A 42 -3.46 8.98 6.92
C VAL A 42 -4.62 9.35 6.00
N MET A 43 -4.40 10.31 5.10
CA MET A 43 -5.33 10.58 4.01
C MET A 43 -5.32 9.45 2.99
N LYS A 44 -6.50 9.02 2.55
CA LYS A 44 -6.66 8.02 1.49
C LYS A 44 -7.59 8.53 0.39
N ALA A 45 -7.28 8.12 -0.84
CA ALA A 45 -8.18 8.22 -1.98
C ALA A 45 -8.77 6.85 -2.29
N ARG A 46 -10.08 6.75 -2.35
CA ARG A 46 -10.83 5.51 -2.51
C ARG A 46 -11.73 5.53 -3.74
N THR A 47 -11.88 4.40 -4.38
CA THR A 47 -12.85 4.19 -5.46
C THR A 47 -13.46 2.78 -5.40
N PHE A 48 -14.65 2.65 -5.98
CA PHE A 48 -15.36 1.39 -6.09
C PHE A 48 -15.71 1.12 -7.54
N SER A 49 -15.66 -0.15 -7.97
CA SER A 49 -16.07 -0.55 -9.31
C SER A 49 -16.39 -2.03 -9.36
N ASN A 50 -17.29 -2.38 -10.26
CA ASN A 50 -17.54 -3.75 -10.70
C ASN A 50 -16.92 -4.08 -12.07
N THR A 51 -16.15 -3.14 -12.65
CA THR A 51 -15.58 -3.23 -14.00
C THR A 51 -14.04 -3.29 -14.05
N GLY A 52 -13.37 -3.37 -12.87
CA GLY A 52 -11.91 -3.51 -12.79
C GLY A 52 -11.09 -2.27 -13.16
N SER A 53 -11.69 -1.08 -13.27
CA SER A 53 -10.99 0.16 -13.67
C SER A 53 -10.47 1.01 -12.51
N ASN A 54 -10.45 0.47 -11.28
CA ASN A 54 -10.18 1.23 -10.06
C ASN A 54 -8.80 1.89 -10.06
N PHE A 55 -7.76 1.16 -10.47
CA PHE A 55 -6.40 1.71 -10.53
C PHE A 55 -6.32 2.94 -11.43
N GLY A 56 -6.92 2.89 -12.62
CA GLY A 56 -6.89 3.99 -13.57
C GLY A 56 -7.58 5.26 -13.05
N LYS A 57 -8.68 5.12 -12.30
CA LYS A 57 -9.40 6.24 -11.68
C LYS A 57 -8.52 6.94 -10.65
N LEU A 58 -7.92 6.19 -9.71
CA LEU A 58 -7.04 6.72 -8.69
C LEU A 58 -5.74 7.27 -9.27
N PHE A 59 -5.18 6.60 -10.28
CA PHE A 59 -3.96 7.07 -10.95
C PHE A 59 -4.19 8.39 -11.69
N ARG A 60 -5.33 8.59 -12.34
CA ARG A 60 -5.70 9.89 -12.93
C ARG A 60 -5.76 10.99 -11.87
N TYR A 61 -6.38 10.70 -10.73
CA TYR A 61 -6.47 11.65 -9.62
C TYR A 61 -5.09 12.11 -9.15
N ILE A 62 -4.18 11.18 -8.81
CA ILE A 62 -2.84 11.52 -8.34
C ILE A 62 -1.94 12.12 -9.44
N SER A 63 -2.25 11.88 -10.72
CA SER A 63 -1.53 12.47 -11.87
C SER A 63 -1.92 13.92 -12.16
N GLY A 64 -2.80 14.52 -11.37
CA GLY A 64 -3.21 15.93 -11.49
C GLY A 64 -4.63 16.12 -12.02
N TYR A 65 -5.43 15.08 -12.22
CA TYR A 65 -6.86 15.23 -12.55
C TYR A 65 -7.67 15.50 -11.27
N ASN A 66 -7.37 16.63 -10.64
CA ASN A 66 -8.00 17.15 -9.43
C ASN A 66 -8.12 18.67 -9.56
N GLU A 67 -8.88 19.32 -8.68
CA GLU A 67 -9.21 20.75 -8.78
C GLU A 67 -7.98 21.66 -8.82
N GLY A 68 -6.90 21.28 -8.12
CA GLY A 68 -5.65 22.06 -8.07
C GLY A 68 -4.63 21.69 -9.16
N ASN A 69 -4.91 20.76 -10.08
CA ASN A 69 -3.93 20.15 -10.99
C ASN A 69 -2.67 19.65 -10.23
N GLN A 70 -2.87 19.25 -8.98
CA GLN A 70 -1.82 18.84 -8.06
C GLN A 70 -1.35 17.43 -8.38
N LYS A 71 -0.05 17.25 -8.66
CA LYS A 71 0.56 15.93 -8.76
C LYS A 71 0.88 15.41 -7.37
N ILE A 72 0.47 14.18 -7.12
CA ILE A 72 0.66 13.47 -5.86
C ILE A 72 1.51 12.24 -6.14
N GLU A 73 2.58 12.04 -5.39
CA GLU A 73 3.46 10.90 -5.57
C GLU A 73 2.75 9.59 -5.19
N MET A 74 3.08 8.52 -5.91
CA MET A 74 2.58 7.19 -5.59
C MET A 74 3.20 6.68 -4.29
N THR A 75 2.38 6.04 -3.46
CA THR A 75 2.81 5.41 -2.20
C THR A 75 2.49 3.92 -2.19
N THR A 76 2.94 3.23 -1.17
CA THR A 76 2.61 1.83 -0.87
C THR A 76 2.08 1.70 0.56
N PRO A 77 1.29 0.66 0.84
CA PRO A 77 0.68 -0.30 -0.09
C PRO A 77 -0.55 0.28 -0.80
N VAL A 78 -0.96 -0.38 -1.88
CA VAL A 78 -2.31 -0.23 -2.44
C VAL A 78 -3.23 -1.16 -1.65
N TYR A 79 -4.30 -0.61 -1.08
CA TYR A 79 -5.31 -1.36 -0.36
C TYR A 79 -6.40 -1.84 -1.32
N MET A 80 -6.81 -3.08 -1.20
CA MET A 80 -7.83 -3.70 -2.04
C MET A 80 -8.77 -4.55 -1.22
N LYS A 81 -10.04 -4.53 -1.60
CA LYS A 81 -11.09 -5.40 -1.05
C LYS A 81 -12.06 -5.74 -2.16
N GLU A 82 -12.63 -6.94 -2.10
CA GLU A 82 -13.74 -7.34 -2.94
C GLU A 82 -14.90 -7.81 -2.04
N ASP A 83 -16.07 -7.27 -2.27
CA ASP A 83 -17.30 -7.68 -1.62
C ASP A 83 -18.44 -7.76 -2.65
N LYS A 84 -19.01 -8.95 -2.82
CA LYS A 84 -20.16 -9.21 -3.70
C LYS A 84 -19.99 -8.71 -5.14
N GLY A 85 -18.77 -8.83 -5.68
CA GLY A 85 -18.44 -8.40 -7.04
C GLY A 85 -18.19 -6.90 -7.18
N ILE A 86 -18.15 -6.18 -6.08
CA ILE A 86 -17.69 -4.77 -6.04
C ILE A 86 -16.27 -4.76 -5.51
N GLU A 87 -15.35 -4.29 -6.34
CA GLU A 87 -13.96 -4.09 -5.95
C GLU A 87 -13.78 -2.68 -5.38
N MET A 88 -13.19 -2.60 -4.22
CA MET A 88 -12.67 -1.36 -3.63
C MET A 88 -11.16 -1.30 -3.84
N MET A 89 -10.65 -0.13 -4.17
CA MET A 89 -9.22 0.16 -4.17
C MET A 89 -8.95 1.49 -3.48
N GLU A 90 -7.85 1.56 -2.72
CA GLU A 90 -7.42 2.77 -2.04
C GLU A 90 -5.93 3.01 -2.27
N PHE A 91 -5.61 4.28 -2.54
CA PHE A 91 -4.24 4.78 -2.49
C PHE A 91 -4.06 5.57 -1.19
N VAL A 92 -2.95 5.31 -0.51
CA VAL A 92 -2.50 6.14 0.60
C VAL A 92 -1.91 7.42 0.03
N MET A 93 -2.21 8.56 0.63
CA MET A 93 -1.56 9.81 0.24
C MET A 93 -0.24 9.95 0.99
N PRO A 94 0.78 10.60 0.40
CA PRO A 94 2.00 10.94 1.13
C PRO A 94 1.73 11.63 2.45
N SER A 95 2.57 11.41 3.46
CA SER A 95 2.39 11.95 4.82
C SER A 95 2.39 13.49 4.89
N SER A 96 2.87 14.15 3.85
CA SER A 96 2.81 15.61 3.70
C SER A 96 1.40 16.16 3.41
N PHE A 97 0.42 15.29 3.09
CA PHE A 97 -0.95 15.67 2.78
C PHE A 97 -1.89 15.47 3.98
N ASN A 98 -2.78 16.44 4.15
CA ASN A 98 -3.86 16.43 5.11
C ASN A 98 -5.14 17.00 4.48
N GLN A 99 -6.23 17.13 5.23
CA GLN A 99 -7.51 17.62 4.73
C GLN A 99 -7.45 19.05 4.19
N ASP A 100 -6.50 19.88 4.67
CA ASP A 100 -6.43 21.29 4.31
C ASP A 100 -5.64 21.55 3.02
N ASN A 101 -4.70 20.66 2.67
CA ASN A 101 -3.77 20.88 1.55
C ASN A 101 -3.92 19.91 0.38
N ILE A 102 -4.79 18.90 0.50
CA ILE A 102 -5.05 17.94 -0.57
C ILE A 102 -6.12 18.45 -1.53
N SER A 103 -5.82 18.43 -2.83
CA SER A 103 -6.79 18.86 -3.86
C SER A 103 -7.95 17.89 -4.01
N GLN A 104 -9.17 18.41 -4.07
CA GLN A 104 -10.37 17.60 -4.23
C GLN A 104 -10.43 16.93 -5.61
N PRO A 105 -10.93 15.69 -5.70
CA PRO A 105 -11.09 15.00 -6.99
C PRO A 105 -12.20 15.67 -7.82
N ILE A 106 -11.94 15.84 -9.12
CA ILE A 106 -12.96 16.30 -10.09
C ILE A 106 -13.97 15.17 -10.35
N SER A 107 -13.49 13.92 -10.36
CA SER A 107 -14.35 12.76 -10.58
C SER A 107 -15.11 12.38 -9.32
N LYS A 108 -16.43 12.20 -9.44
CA LYS A 108 -17.28 11.66 -8.36
C LYS A 108 -17.00 10.20 -8.01
N ASP A 109 -16.21 9.51 -8.84
CA ASP A 109 -15.81 8.12 -8.60
C ASP A 109 -14.68 7.99 -7.57
N VAL A 110 -14.02 9.08 -7.21
CA VAL A 110 -12.92 9.12 -6.25
C VAL A 110 -13.35 9.89 -5.02
N GLU A 111 -13.21 9.28 -3.87
CA GLU A 111 -13.52 9.86 -2.57
C GLU A 111 -12.24 10.02 -1.75
N LEU A 112 -12.06 11.18 -1.13
CA LEU A 112 -11.00 11.42 -0.15
C LEU A 112 -11.55 11.29 1.26
N TYR A 113 -10.78 10.65 2.15
CA TYR A 113 -11.13 10.57 3.55
C TYR A 113 -9.88 10.42 4.43
N LEU A 114 -10.01 10.81 5.69
CA LEU A 114 -9.03 10.53 6.71
C LEU A 114 -9.29 9.13 7.25
N ASP A 115 -8.34 8.21 7.07
CA ASP A 115 -8.31 6.93 7.77
C ASP A 115 -7.64 7.16 9.13
N GLU A 116 -8.37 6.90 10.20
CA GLU A 116 -7.88 7.08 11.58
C GLU A 116 -6.80 6.06 11.98
N GLY A 117 -6.46 5.15 11.09
CA GLY A 117 -5.52 4.08 11.38
C GLY A 117 -6.08 3.02 12.31
N GLY A 118 -5.21 2.45 13.16
CA GLY A 118 -5.62 1.46 14.15
C GLY A 118 -4.83 0.16 14.11
N VAL A 119 -5.27 -0.81 14.90
CA VAL A 119 -4.57 -2.08 15.10
C VAL A 119 -5.08 -3.14 14.13
N TYR A 120 -4.15 -3.71 13.36
CA TYR A 120 -4.42 -4.75 12.37
C TYR A 120 -3.50 -5.94 12.58
N ALA A 121 -4.05 -7.13 12.40
CA ALA A 121 -3.26 -8.35 12.25
C ALA A 121 -2.99 -8.60 10.77
N SER A 122 -1.78 -8.95 10.41
CA SER A 122 -1.35 -9.17 9.03
C SER A 122 -0.55 -10.45 8.86
N VAL A 123 -0.64 -11.05 7.67
CA VAL A 123 0.22 -12.14 7.20
C VAL A 123 0.84 -11.72 5.89
N SER A 124 2.17 -11.74 5.84
CA SER A 124 2.94 -11.38 4.65
C SER A 124 3.27 -12.60 3.80
N TYR A 125 3.24 -12.45 2.48
CA TYR A 125 3.70 -13.47 1.53
C TYR A 125 4.28 -12.84 0.27
N SER A 126 5.19 -13.54 -0.39
CA SER A 126 5.89 -13.07 -1.60
C SER A 126 5.35 -13.70 -2.87
N GLY A 127 5.74 -13.12 -4.02
CA GLY A 127 5.42 -13.58 -5.36
C GLY A 127 3.99 -13.29 -5.80
N TYR A 128 3.63 -13.71 -7.02
CA TYR A 128 2.35 -13.40 -7.64
C TYR A 128 1.17 -13.79 -6.75
N SER A 129 0.24 -12.84 -6.56
CA SER A 129 -0.98 -13.04 -5.78
C SER A 129 -2.14 -13.46 -6.69
N ASN A 130 -2.78 -14.58 -6.36
CA ASN A 130 -4.01 -15.05 -6.99
C ASN A 130 -5.04 -15.41 -5.92
N GLU A 131 -6.27 -15.69 -6.34
CA GLU A 131 -7.38 -15.99 -5.43
C GLU A 131 -7.08 -17.16 -4.48
N ASN A 132 -6.52 -18.27 -4.99
CA ASN A 132 -6.19 -19.43 -4.17
C ASN A 132 -5.16 -19.09 -3.09
N LYS A 133 -4.14 -18.29 -3.46
CA LYS A 133 -3.11 -17.85 -2.54
C LYS A 133 -3.66 -16.90 -1.47
N ARG A 134 -4.53 -15.96 -1.88
CA ARG A 134 -5.24 -15.08 -0.94
C ARG A 134 -6.07 -15.90 0.05
N LYS A 135 -6.91 -16.83 -0.43
CA LYS A 135 -7.71 -17.73 0.43
C LYS A 135 -6.84 -18.51 1.43
N LYS A 136 -5.72 -19.07 0.97
CA LYS A 136 -4.78 -19.80 1.84
C LYS A 136 -4.26 -18.92 2.98
N HIS A 137 -3.80 -17.71 2.66
CA HIS A 137 -3.22 -16.82 3.67
C HIS A 137 -4.28 -16.19 4.57
N THR A 138 -5.50 -15.95 4.07
CA THR A 138 -6.65 -15.56 4.90
C THR A 138 -6.96 -16.63 5.95
N ALA A 139 -7.04 -17.90 5.53
CA ALA A 139 -7.28 -18.99 6.47
C ALA A 139 -6.14 -19.16 7.51
N SER A 140 -4.89 -18.90 7.09
CA SER A 140 -3.75 -18.90 8.02
C SER A 140 -3.86 -17.77 9.05
N LEU A 141 -4.27 -16.56 8.62
CA LEU A 141 -4.49 -15.42 9.51
C LEU A 141 -5.63 -15.70 10.50
N GLU A 142 -6.76 -16.23 10.02
CA GLU A 142 -7.89 -16.59 10.89
C GLU A 142 -7.50 -17.64 11.94
N LYS A 143 -6.75 -18.66 11.53
CA LYS A 143 -6.23 -19.67 12.44
C LYS A 143 -5.36 -19.04 13.54
N LYS A 144 -4.43 -18.15 13.18
CA LYS A 144 -3.55 -17.49 14.13
C LYS A 144 -4.31 -16.59 15.10
N LEU A 145 -5.29 -15.81 14.62
CA LEU A 145 -6.15 -15.00 15.47
C LEU A 145 -6.92 -15.85 16.48
N LYS A 146 -7.44 -17.00 16.04
CA LYS A 146 -8.14 -17.95 16.94
C LYS A 146 -7.20 -18.54 18.00
N GLU A 147 -5.95 -18.89 17.63
CA GLU A 147 -4.95 -19.38 18.58
C GLU A 147 -4.58 -18.33 19.64
N MET A 148 -4.66 -17.05 19.28
CA MET A 148 -4.40 -15.93 20.17
C MET A 148 -5.62 -15.43 20.95
N ASP A 149 -6.79 -16.06 20.75
CA ASP A 149 -8.08 -15.63 21.32
C ASP A 149 -8.45 -14.19 20.96
N VAL A 150 -8.13 -13.78 19.71
CA VAL A 150 -8.40 -12.44 19.19
C VAL A 150 -9.59 -12.50 18.22
N GLU A 151 -10.61 -11.70 18.51
CA GLU A 151 -11.78 -11.56 17.64
C GLU A 151 -11.53 -10.51 16.53
N LYS A 152 -11.80 -10.91 15.28
CA LYS A 152 -11.74 -10.01 14.13
C LYS A 152 -12.95 -9.08 14.11
N LYS A 153 -12.73 -7.78 13.96
CA LYS A 153 -13.81 -6.78 13.86
C LYS A 153 -14.16 -6.34 12.45
N GLY A 154 -13.25 -6.46 11.49
CA GLY A 154 -13.44 -5.97 10.13
C GLY A 154 -13.35 -7.07 9.09
N GLU A 155 -13.48 -6.68 7.82
CA GLU A 155 -13.26 -7.55 6.68
C GLU A 155 -11.77 -7.61 6.34
N PHE A 156 -11.37 -8.66 5.57
CA PHE A 156 -10.00 -8.78 5.10
C PHE A 156 -9.70 -7.76 4.02
N LEU A 157 -8.52 -7.14 4.14
CA LEU A 157 -7.94 -6.27 3.13
C LEU A 157 -6.71 -6.95 2.53
N TYR A 158 -6.49 -6.73 1.25
CA TYR A 158 -5.28 -7.16 0.54
C TYR A 158 -4.42 -5.94 0.28
N LEU A 159 -3.15 -6.01 0.67
CA LEU A 159 -2.19 -4.93 0.56
C LEU A 159 -1.11 -5.29 -0.46
N SER A 160 -0.98 -4.51 -1.52
CA SER A 160 0.07 -4.68 -2.52
C SER A 160 1.17 -3.65 -2.32
N TYR A 161 2.39 -4.13 -2.07
CA TYR A 161 3.60 -3.31 -1.95
C TYR A 161 4.41 -3.26 -3.24
N ASP A 162 4.08 -4.10 -4.23
CA ASP A 162 4.74 -4.10 -5.53
C ASP A 162 4.23 -2.98 -6.41
N SER A 163 5.13 -2.43 -7.23
CA SER A 163 4.74 -1.50 -8.29
C SER A 163 3.74 -2.15 -9.23
N PRO A 164 2.65 -1.48 -9.62
CA PRO A 164 1.69 -2.00 -10.58
C PRO A 164 2.30 -2.28 -11.96
N TYR A 165 3.49 -1.78 -12.22
CA TYR A 165 4.26 -2.03 -13.45
C TYR A 165 5.15 -3.28 -13.37
N LYS A 166 5.22 -3.96 -12.23
CA LYS A 166 5.88 -5.27 -12.09
C LYS A 166 4.89 -6.41 -12.40
N PHE A 167 4.26 -6.36 -13.56
CA PHE A 167 3.58 -7.53 -14.11
C PHE A 167 4.63 -8.36 -14.86
N TYR A 168 5.08 -9.42 -14.23
CA TYR A 168 5.89 -10.46 -14.86
C TYR A 168 5.07 -11.73 -14.95
#